data_0184b3d2987024256012d388bc5ec780
#
_entry.id   0184b3d2987024256012d388bc5ec780
#
_cell.length_a   1.000
_cell.length_b   1.000
_cell.length_c   1.000
_cell.angle_alpha   90.00
_cell.angle_beta   90.00
_cell.angle_gamma   90.00
#
_symmetry.space_group_name_H-M   'P 1'
#
loop_
_entity.id
_entity.type
_entity.pdbx_description
1 polymer ?
#
loop_
_entity_poly.entity_id
_entity_poly.type
_entity_poly.pdbx_seq_one_letter_code
_entity_poly.pdbx_strand_id
1 'polypeptide(L)'
;FMFALMPLMAQVKQTVAVLGDSYSTFEGFIPKGYATWYSPTAPPETTDVNKVEQTWWWQVISVKKICNKYQVPVIALHDIDKKNGHPTIKGMKSIAVQVLKVIKK
;
A
#
# COMPACT_ATOMS: atom_id res chain seq x y z
N PHE A 1 6.75 36.21 -10.81
CA PHE A 1 5.65 36.05 -9.87
C PHE A 1 4.69 34.98 -10.28
N MET A 2 4.59 34.68 -11.54
CA MET A 2 3.90 33.48 -11.96
C MET A 2 4.56 32.22 -11.38
N PHE A 3 5.84 32.24 -11.17
CA PHE A 3 6.58 31.14 -10.56
C PHE A 3 6.18 30.87 -9.11
N ALA A 4 5.77 31.90 -8.36
CA ALA A 4 5.39 31.73 -6.97
C ALA A 4 4.11 30.92 -6.80
N LEU A 5 3.18 30.98 -7.74
CA LEU A 5 1.94 30.23 -7.70
C LEU A 5 2.14 28.74 -8.05
N MET A 6 3.04 28.44 -8.94
CA MET A 6 3.32 27.05 -9.33
C MET A 6 3.77 26.16 -8.15
N PRO A 7 4.73 26.56 -7.31
CA PRO A 7 5.10 25.78 -6.15
C PRO A 7 3.96 25.55 -5.17
N LEU A 8 3.09 26.55 -4.95
CA LEU A 8 1.94 26.40 -4.06
C LEU A 8 0.95 25.37 -4.59
N MET A 9 0.67 25.35 -5.87
CA MET A 9 -0.21 24.35 -6.48
C MET A 9 0.41 22.97 -6.48
N ALA A 10 1.72 22.89 -6.68
CA ALA A 10 2.46 21.62 -6.65
C ALA A 10 2.53 21.02 -5.24
N GLN A 11 2.28 21.80 -4.19
CA GLN A 11 2.34 21.35 -2.81
C GLN A 11 1.02 20.83 -2.26
N VAL A 12 -0.01 20.71 -3.08
CA VAL A 12 -1.26 20.07 -2.67
C VAL A 12 -0.97 18.60 -2.37
N LYS A 13 -1.02 18.25 -1.10
CA LYS A 13 -0.80 16.87 -0.65
C LYS A 13 -2.02 16.03 -0.93
N GLN A 14 -1.80 14.88 -1.50
CA GLN A 14 -2.82 13.87 -1.62
C GLN A 14 -2.79 12.97 -0.40
N THR A 15 -3.94 12.72 0.15
CA THR A 15 -4.10 11.80 1.28
C THR A 15 -4.70 10.51 0.77
N VAL A 16 -4.10 9.40 1.14
CA VAL A 16 -4.58 8.07 0.81
C VAL A 16 -4.94 7.36 2.09
N ALA A 17 -6.15 6.85 2.17
CA ALA A 17 -6.57 5.98 3.24
C ALA A 17 -6.65 4.54 2.71
N VAL A 18 -6.09 3.62 3.47
CA VAL A 18 -6.19 2.18 3.18
C VAL A 18 -7.11 1.56 4.22
N LEU A 19 -8.22 1.03 3.75
CA LEU A 19 -9.12 0.24 4.57
C LEU A 19 -8.89 -1.22 4.22
N GLY A 20 -8.45 -2.01 5.18
CA GLY A 20 -8.12 -3.39 4.93
C GLY A 20 -8.06 -4.21 6.22
N ASP A 21 -7.61 -5.44 6.05
CA ASP A 21 -7.41 -6.41 7.12
C ASP A 21 -5.91 -6.61 7.39
N SER A 22 -5.54 -7.79 7.89
CA SER A 22 -4.15 -8.15 8.19
C SER A 22 -3.18 -7.95 7.02
N TYR A 23 -3.64 -8.03 5.76
CA TYR A 23 -2.82 -7.83 4.57
C TYR A 23 -2.31 -6.39 4.43
N SER A 24 -2.99 -5.46 5.07
CA SER A 24 -2.68 -4.03 4.98
C SER A 24 -2.00 -3.49 6.23
N THR A 25 -1.69 -4.35 7.20
CA THR A 25 -1.03 -3.94 8.44
C THR A 25 0.49 -3.95 8.30
N PHE A 26 1.14 -3.07 9.02
CA PHE A 26 2.57 -3.13 9.28
C PHE A 26 2.84 -2.37 10.57
N GLU A 27 3.69 -2.92 11.43
CA GLU A 27 4.00 -2.32 12.74
C GLU A 27 4.48 -0.88 12.57
N GLY A 28 3.91 0.03 13.36
CA GLY A 28 4.21 1.46 13.29
C GLY A 28 3.36 2.26 12.32
N PHE A 29 2.53 1.61 11.50
CA PHE A 29 1.70 2.27 10.48
C PHE A 29 0.20 2.10 10.71
N ILE A 30 -0.16 1.51 11.83
CA ILE A 30 -1.55 1.40 12.25
C ILE A 30 -1.71 2.00 13.65
N PRO A 31 -2.92 2.38 14.06
CA PRO A 31 -3.13 2.95 15.38
C PRO A 31 -2.65 2.02 16.51
N LYS A 32 -2.13 2.64 17.56
CA LYS A 32 -1.66 1.90 18.74
C LYS A 32 -2.79 1.08 19.34
N GLY A 33 -2.51 -0.15 19.70
CA GLY A 33 -3.50 -1.05 20.33
C GLY A 33 -4.17 -2.00 19.35
N TYR A 34 -3.93 -1.87 18.06
CA TYR A 34 -4.42 -2.81 17.05
C TYR A 34 -3.35 -3.83 16.68
N ALA A 35 -3.79 -5.04 16.39
CA ALA A 35 -2.89 -6.12 16.01
C ALA A 35 -2.30 -5.90 14.62
N THR A 36 -1.01 -6.24 14.45
CA THR A 36 -0.33 -6.23 13.17
C THR A 36 0.10 -7.65 12.80
N TRP A 37 0.07 -7.95 11.51
CA TRP A 37 0.65 -9.20 11.01
C TRP A 37 2.12 -9.03 10.61
N TYR A 38 2.43 -7.93 9.92
CA TYR A 38 3.77 -7.69 9.41
C TYR A 38 4.55 -6.76 10.34
N SER A 39 5.82 -7.09 10.57
CA SER A 39 6.72 -6.28 11.37
C SER A 39 8.18 -6.53 10.98
N PRO A 40 9.10 -5.62 11.34
CA PRO A 40 10.54 -5.82 11.09
C PRO A 40 11.10 -7.05 11.81
N THR A 41 10.43 -7.48 12.87
CA THR A 41 10.88 -8.59 13.73
C THR A 41 10.12 -9.89 13.51
N ALA A 42 9.25 -9.93 12.51
CA ALA A 42 8.52 -11.16 12.19
C ALA A 42 9.50 -12.27 11.78
N PRO A 43 9.37 -13.48 12.37
CA PRO A 43 10.27 -14.58 12.02
C PRO A 43 10.10 -15.02 10.56
N PRO A 44 11.17 -15.45 9.88
CA PRO A 44 11.11 -15.87 8.48
C PRO A 44 10.14 -17.02 8.19
N GLU A 45 9.87 -17.86 9.16
CA GLU A 45 8.89 -18.94 9.04
C GLU A 45 7.45 -18.42 9.00
N THR A 46 7.20 -17.23 9.53
CA THR A 46 5.89 -16.59 9.54
C THR A 46 5.63 -15.87 8.22
N THR A 47 6.56 -15.02 7.81
CA THR A 47 6.45 -14.22 6.59
C THR A 47 7.84 -13.78 6.11
N ASP A 48 7.98 -13.52 4.83
CA ASP A 48 9.17 -12.89 4.25
C ASP A 48 9.07 -11.36 4.17
N VAL A 49 7.87 -10.81 4.45
CA VAL A 49 7.63 -9.36 4.45
C VAL A 49 8.04 -8.78 5.81
N ASN A 50 9.20 -8.15 5.86
CA ASN A 50 9.78 -7.57 7.08
C ASN A 50 10.17 -6.10 6.93
N LYS A 51 9.84 -5.48 5.81
CA LYS A 51 10.05 -4.05 5.55
C LYS A 51 8.78 -3.44 5.00
N VAL A 52 8.47 -2.23 5.41
CA VAL A 52 7.26 -1.54 4.96
C VAL A 52 7.22 -1.36 3.45
N GLU A 53 8.38 -1.17 2.83
CA GLU A 53 8.51 -1.01 1.39
C GLU A 53 8.06 -2.24 0.60
N GLN A 54 7.94 -3.38 1.25
CA GLN A 54 7.49 -4.63 0.64
C GLN A 54 5.97 -4.78 0.66
N THR A 55 5.25 -3.93 1.39
CA THR A 55 3.80 -3.97 1.42
C THR A 55 3.20 -3.48 0.11
N TRP A 56 2.02 -4.02 -0.24
CA TRP A 56 1.36 -3.64 -1.49
C TRP A 56 0.99 -2.16 -1.55
N TRP A 57 0.50 -1.61 -0.43
CA TRP A 57 0.06 -0.21 -0.38
C TRP A 57 1.24 0.76 -0.45
N TRP A 58 2.39 0.43 0.15
CA TRP A 58 3.59 1.25 0.01
C TRP A 58 4.07 1.29 -1.44
N GLN A 59 4.07 0.13 -2.11
CA GLN A 59 4.46 0.05 -3.51
C GLN A 59 3.54 0.88 -4.41
N VAL A 60 2.21 0.85 -4.15
CA VAL A 60 1.24 1.67 -4.89
C VAL A 60 1.51 3.17 -4.68
N ILE A 61 1.65 3.59 -3.43
CA ILE A 61 1.86 5.01 -3.10
C ILE A 61 3.18 5.52 -3.65
N SER A 62 4.25 4.72 -3.57
CA SER A 62 5.59 5.11 -3.99
C SER A 62 5.75 5.20 -5.51
N VAL A 63 5.01 4.37 -6.26
CA VAL A 63 5.13 4.31 -7.72
C VAL A 63 4.21 5.30 -8.41
N LYS A 64 3.12 5.69 -7.78
CA LYS A 64 2.15 6.58 -8.40
C LYS A 64 1.70 7.71 -7.51
N LYS A 65 1.71 8.92 -8.10
CA LYS A 65 0.89 10.01 -7.59
C LYS A 65 -0.56 9.65 -7.84
N ILE A 66 -1.29 9.39 -6.78
CA ILE A 66 -2.70 9.12 -6.87
C ILE A 66 -3.39 10.44 -7.17
N CYS A 67 -3.88 10.54 -8.38
CA CYS A 67 -4.64 11.72 -8.79
C CYS A 67 -6.04 11.68 -8.22
N ASN A 68 -6.49 12.84 -7.93
CA ASN A 68 -7.66 13.20 -7.25
C ASN A 68 -8.96 12.88 -7.86
N LYS A 69 -9.29 11.77 -8.34
CA LYS A 69 -10.65 11.52 -8.79
C LYS A 69 -11.13 10.12 -8.55
N TYR A 70 -12.16 10.00 -8.11
CA TYR A 70 -12.64 9.24 -7.27
C TYR A 70 -13.92 8.61 -7.35
N GLN A 71 -13.98 7.74 -8.21
CA GLN A 71 -14.79 6.55 -8.09
C GLN A 71 -13.94 5.54 -7.34
N VAL A 72 -14.43 5.01 -6.26
CA VAL A 72 -13.75 3.94 -5.52
C VAL A 72 -13.97 2.64 -6.28
N PRO A 73 -12.98 2.13 -7.01
CA PRO A 73 -13.14 0.88 -7.74
C PRO A 73 -13.15 -0.31 -6.78
N VAL A 74 -13.94 -1.31 -7.11
CA VAL A 74 -13.85 -2.61 -6.43
C VAL A 74 -12.82 -3.46 -7.16
N ILE A 75 -11.84 -3.96 -6.43
CA ILE A 75 -10.77 -4.79 -6.99
C ILE A 75 -10.87 -6.18 -6.39
N ALA A 76 -11.19 -7.16 -7.22
CA ALA A 76 -11.13 -8.56 -6.83
C ALA A 76 -9.72 -9.07 -7.03
N LEU A 77 -8.98 -9.30 -5.96
CA LEU A 77 -7.63 -9.84 -6.00
C LEU A 77 -7.64 -11.33 -6.32
N HIS A 78 -6.67 -11.77 -7.13
CA HIS A 78 -6.54 -13.17 -7.53
C HIS A 78 -5.07 -13.58 -7.64
N ASP A 79 -4.81 -14.88 -7.56
CA ASP A 79 -3.48 -15.48 -7.76
C ASP A 79 -2.39 -14.82 -6.90
N ILE A 80 -2.69 -14.64 -5.61
CA ILE A 80 -1.78 -14.03 -4.66
C ILE A 80 -0.93 -15.13 -3.99
N ASP A 81 0.38 -15.05 -4.16
CA ASP A 81 1.32 -15.92 -3.49
C ASP A 81 1.27 -15.70 -1.98
N LYS A 82 1.08 -16.78 -1.21
CA LYS A 82 0.85 -16.71 0.24
C LYS A 82 1.71 -17.70 1.00
N LYS A 83 2.04 -17.31 2.23
CA LYS A 83 2.63 -18.16 3.25
C LYS A 83 1.85 -17.94 4.55
N ASN A 84 1.46 -19.02 5.21
CA ASN A 84 0.62 -18.97 6.41
C ASN A 84 -0.67 -18.13 6.23
N GLY A 85 -1.29 -18.24 5.05
CA GLY A 85 -2.53 -17.52 4.72
C GLY A 85 -2.35 -16.04 4.39
N HIS A 86 -1.13 -15.52 4.41
CA HIS A 86 -0.82 -14.10 4.18
C HIS A 86 0.12 -13.91 2.98
N PRO A 87 -0.04 -12.80 2.23
CA PRO A 87 0.82 -12.52 1.09
C PRO A 87 2.31 -12.47 1.45
N THR A 88 3.11 -13.12 0.63
CA THR A 88 4.57 -13.01 0.62
C THR A 88 5.01 -11.71 -0.05
N ILE A 89 6.32 -11.46 -0.16
CA ILE A 89 6.86 -10.34 -0.95
C ILE A 89 6.32 -10.39 -2.39
N LYS A 90 6.34 -11.58 -2.99
CA LYS A 90 5.79 -11.79 -4.33
C LYS A 90 4.28 -11.52 -4.38
N GLY A 91 3.55 -11.98 -3.36
CA GLY A 91 2.12 -11.72 -3.23
C GLY A 91 1.81 -10.22 -3.07
N MET A 92 2.56 -9.51 -2.25
CA MET A 92 2.42 -8.06 -2.07
C MET A 92 2.64 -7.31 -3.38
N LYS A 93 3.65 -7.69 -4.13
CA LYS A 93 3.92 -7.11 -5.45
C LYS A 93 2.78 -7.36 -6.42
N SER A 94 2.21 -8.57 -6.41
CA SER A 94 1.05 -8.91 -7.24
C SER A 94 -0.17 -8.06 -6.90
N ILE A 95 -0.45 -7.86 -5.61
CA ILE A 95 -1.53 -6.99 -5.16
C ILE A 95 -1.31 -5.55 -5.67
N ALA A 96 -0.11 -5.01 -5.49
CA ALA A 96 0.23 -3.67 -5.94
C ALA A 96 -0.01 -3.50 -7.46
N VAL A 97 0.42 -4.47 -8.25
CA VAL A 97 0.21 -4.46 -9.72
C VAL A 97 -1.27 -4.48 -10.07
N GLN A 98 -2.06 -5.33 -9.40
CA GLN A 98 -3.51 -5.42 -9.66
C GLN A 98 -4.22 -4.12 -9.29
N VAL A 99 -3.87 -3.50 -8.17
CA VAL A 99 -4.42 -2.21 -7.75
C VAL A 99 -4.03 -1.11 -8.74
N LEU A 100 -2.75 -1.05 -9.14
CA LEU A 100 -2.26 -0.03 -10.08
C LEU A 100 -2.96 -0.09 -11.44
N LYS A 101 -3.31 -1.27 -11.92
CA LYS A 101 -4.08 -1.43 -13.16
C LYS A 101 -5.41 -0.70 -13.12
N VAL A 102 -6.06 -0.66 -11.96
CA VAL A 102 -7.38 -0.04 -11.79
C VAL A 102 -7.26 1.46 -11.61
N ILE A 103 -6.33 1.94 -10.78
CA ILE A 103 -6.19 3.36 -10.48
C ILE A 103 -5.39 4.12 -11.56
N LYS A 104 -4.80 3.40 -12.50
CA LYS A 104 -4.00 3.99 -13.57
C LYS A 104 -4.84 4.68 -14.66
N LYS A 105 -6.09 4.38 -14.68
CA LYS A 105 -7.03 4.98 -15.65
C LYS A 105 -7.42 6.46 -15.27
#